data_d79f4343ac41c283e6f15a02ff46e1de
#
_entry.id   d79f4343ac41c283e6f15a02ff46e1de
#
_cell.length_a   1.000
_cell.length_b   1.000
_cell.length_c   1.000
_cell.angle_alpha   90.00
_cell.angle_beta   90.00
_cell.angle_gamma   90.00
#
_symmetry.space_group_name_H-M   'P 1'
#
loop_
_entity.id
_entity.type
_entity.pdbx_description
1 polymer ?
#
loop_
_entity_poly.entity_id
_entity_poly.type
_entity_poly.pdbx_seq_one_letter_code
_entity_poly.pdbx_strand_id
1 'polypeptide(L)'
;MNMMKILQSLSLAAAVFMAGCWTPVVPSSSVRVAPERVGVCSWSWRKPMSDVAIEMKKADVKGIHLALGPFIAPDERHGAAEGAEALKFVKARIASGEWVLMSTMIGTVGEDYTTLETIRKTGGIVPDATWEANKKIVTAGAKLTQELGCKYMSTHAGFLDENDPVAFAKYVERVSWMRDECAKYGVTLILESGQETAEDLAKFMAKVPGVGINFDPANMILYAKGEPMKAVRVLLPWIRQVHVKDACQTKVPGTWGEEVAWGSGEVGGKAFLAELAKLGYKGNFVVEREAGNDRPGDIRTAIDGLVK
;
A
#
# COMPACT_ATOMS: atom_id res chain seq x y z
N MET A 1 52.54 -55.67 -52.42
CA MET A 1 53.67 -54.77 -52.78
C MET A 1 53.21 -53.35 -52.33
N ASN A 2 54.03 -52.85 -51.42
CA ASN A 2 54.10 -51.40 -50.99
C ASN A 2 53.00 -50.82 -50.19
N MET A 3 53.28 -50.44 -49.13
CA MET A 3 54.17 -49.58 -48.35
C MET A 3 53.34 -48.73 -47.42
N MET A 4 53.51 -48.98 -46.14
CA MET A 4 53.09 -48.14 -45.04
C MET A 4 53.60 -46.71 -45.19
N LYS A 5 52.73 -45.72 -44.95
CA LYS A 5 53.18 -44.42 -44.45
C LYS A 5 52.39 -44.06 -43.21
N ILE A 6 53.13 -44.00 -42.13
CA ILE A 6 52.73 -43.50 -40.79
C ILE A 6 52.54 -41.98 -40.91
N LEU A 7 51.39 -41.46 -40.51
CA LEU A 7 51.21 -40.07 -40.24
C LEU A 7 50.82 -39.91 -38.77
N GLN A 8 51.71 -39.28 -38.02
CA GLN A 8 51.54 -38.86 -36.66
C GLN A 8 50.49 -37.74 -36.59
N SER A 9 49.42 -37.96 -35.84
CA SER A 9 48.44 -36.90 -35.51
C SER A 9 48.87 -36.20 -34.22
N LEU A 10 49.29 -34.95 -34.32
CA LEU A 10 49.42 -34.03 -33.21
C LEU A 10 48.04 -33.62 -32.76
N SER A 11 47.64 -34.08 -31.59
CA SER A 11 46.45 -33.59 -30.91
C SER A 11 46.77 -32.26 -30.17
N LEU A 12 46.25 -31.18 -30.72
CA LEU A 12 46.28 -29.87 -30.10
C LEU A 12 45.12 -29.81 -29.09
N ALA A 13 45.39 -29.91 -27.80
CA ALA A 13 44.42 -29.70 -26.75
C ALA A 13 44.21 -28.20 -26.59
N ALA A 14 43.07 -27.72 -27.09
CA ALA A 14 42.60 -26.36 -26.83
C ALA A 14 42.00 -26.29 -25.41
N ALA A 15 42.75 -25.72 -24.47
CA ALA A 15 42.25 -25.39 -23.15
C ALA A 15 41.28 -24.18 -23.29
N VAL A 16 39.98 -24.45 -23.22
CA VAL A 16 38.96 -23.39 -23.10
C VAL A 16 39.02 -22.86 -21.66
N PHE A 17 39.62 -21.69 -21.49
CA PHE A 17 39.48 -20.91 -20.25
C PHE A 17 38.06 -20.38 -20.19
N MET A 18 37.18 -21.01 -19.45
CA MET A 18 35.91 -20.44 -19.00
C MET A 18 36.20 -19.36 -17.98
N ALA A 19 36.34 -18.13 -18.45
CA ALA A 19 36.32 -16.95 -17.58
C ALA A 19 34.92 -16.84 -16.98
N GLY A 20 34.69 -17.47 -15.86
CA GLY A 20 33.50 -17.22 -15.04
C GLY A 20 33.58 -15.77 -14.56
N CYS A 21 32.68 -14.91 -15.09
CA CYS A 21 32.44 -13.61 -14.50
C CYS A 21 31.94 -13.81 -13.06
N TRP A 22 32.83 -13.79 -12.13
CA TRP A 22 32.52 -13.61 -10.73
C TRP A 22 32.09 -12.16 -10.56
N THR A 23 30.80 -11.88 -10.68
CA THR A 23 30.26 -10.63 -10.16
C THR A 23 30.37 -10.73 -8.64
N PRO A 24 31.08 -9.82 -7.97
CA PRO A 24 31.08 -9.82 -6.52
C PRO A 24 29.65 -9.60 -6.07
N VAL A 25 29.10 -10.55 -5.30
CA VAL A 25 27.86 -10.35 -4.55
C VAL A 25 28.19 -9.24 -3.54
N VAL A 26 27.86 -8.01 -3.88
CA VAL A 26 27.88 -6.93 -2.92
C VAL A 26 26.91 -7.34 -1.82
N PRO A 27 27.35 -7.46 -0.55
CA PRO A 27 26.42 -7.71 0.53
C PRO A 27 25.36 -6.63 0.47
N SER A 28 24.09 -6.98 0.31
CA SER A 28 23.01 -6.01 0.36
C SER A 28 23.04 -5.45 1.77
N SER A 29 23.63 -4.26 1.94
CA SER A 29 23.45 -3.50 3.16
C SER A 29 21.95 -3.39 3.38
N SER A 30 21.46 -3.89 4.52
CA SER A 30 20.05 -3.83 4.87
C SER A 30 19.62 -2.37 4.76
N VAL A 31 18.72 -2.08 3.83
CA VAL A 31 18.17 -0.73 3.70
C VAL A 31 17.36 -0.46 4.96
N ARG A 32 17.77 0.57 5.69
CA ARG A 32 17.07 1.01 6.90
C ARG A 32 16.21 2.22 6.56
N VAL A 33 15.00 2.20 7.04
CA VAL A 33 14.08 3.34 6.95
C VAL A 33 14.24 4.17 8.22
N ALA A 34 14.36 5.48 8.06
CA ALA A 34 14.41 6.39 9.20
C ALA A 34 13.11 6.28 10.02
N PRO A 35 13.19 6.14 11.36
CA PRO A 35 12.02 5.87 12.21
C PRO A 35 10.89 6.88 12.05
N GLU A 36 11.20 8.15 11.80
CA GLU A 36 10.21 9.21 11.57
C GLU A 36 9.39 9.02 10.28
N ARG A 37 9.81 8.12 9.40
CA ARG A 37 9.09 7.75 8.17
C ARG A 37 8.28 6.48 8.33
N VAL A 38 8.31 5.83 9.50
CA VAL A 38 7.62 4.57 9.77
C VAL A 38 6.38 4.81 10.61
N GLY A 39 5.27 4.23 10.19
CA GLY A 39 3.99 4.27 10.89
C GLY A 39 3.23 2.96 10.82
N VAL A 40 2.04 2.96 11.40
CA VAL A 40 1.13 1.80 11.42
C VAL A 40 -0.29 2.25 11.12
N CYS A 41 -1.03 1.44 10.39
CA CYS A 41 -2.47 1.61 10.18
C CYS A 41 -3.23 1.38 11.50
N SER A 42 -4.07 2.32 11.89
CA SER A 42 -4.79 2.25 13.17
C SER A 42 -5.70 1.02 13.28
N TRP A 43 -6.30 0.59 12.17
CA TRP A 43 -7.18 -0.58 12.11
C TRP A 43 -6.44 -1.93 12.19
N SER A 44 -5.14 -1.96 11.89
CA SER A 44 -4.34 -3.19 11.95
C SER A 44 -4.27 -3.78 13.36
N TRP A 45 -4.39 -2.95 14.38
CA TRP A 45 -4.37 -3.40 15.77
C TRP A 45 -5.67 -4.09 16.21
N ARG A 46 -6.81 -3.81 15.54
CA ARG A 46 -8.16 -4.27 15.96
C ARG A 46 -8.48 -4.00 17.43
N LYS A 47 -8.13 -2.81 17.89
CA LYS A 47 -8.24 -2.40 19.29
C LYS A 47 -8.82 -0.98 19.39
N PRO A 48 -9.44 -0.63 20.53
CA PRO A 48 -9.77 0.77 20.82
C PRO A 48 -8.53 1.66 20.81
N MET A 49 -8.70 2.96 20.55
CA MET A 49 -7.56 3.91 20.40
C MET A 49 -6.67 3.99 21.65
N SER A 50 -7.21 3.79 22.85
CA SER A 50 -6.44 3.68 24.10
C SER A 50 -5.44 2.53 24.07
N ASP A 51 -5.87 1.38 23.57
CA ASP A 51 -5.04 0.18 23.48
C ASP A 51 -4.06 0.27 22.30
N VAL A 52 -4.47 0.91 21.19
CA VAL A 52 -3.57 1.27 20.07
C VAL A 52 -2.39 2.07 20.61
N ALA A 53 -2.62 3.05 21.50
CA ALA A 53 -1.54 3.84 22.09
C ALA A 53 -0.54 2.96 22.89
N ILE A 54 -1.04 1.97 23.61
CA ILE A 54 -0.20 1.03 24.36
C ILE A 54 0.66 0.20 23.41
N GLU A 55 0.06 -0.33 22.34
CA GLU A 55 0.78 -1.16 21.37
C GLU A 55 1.80 -0.35 20.55
N MET A 56 1.45 0.87 20.13
CA MET A 56 2.39 1.76 19.44
C MET A 56 3.61 2.09 20.31
N LYS A 57 3.39 2.33 21.61
CA LYS A 57 4.48 2.54 22.58
C LYS A 57 5.36 1.31 22.73
N LYS A 58 4.78 0.09 22.80
CA LYS A 58 5.54 -1.17 22.85
C LYS A 58 6.34 -1.43 21.58
N ALA A 59 5.84 -0.96 20.44
CA ALA A 59 6.49 -1.09 19.13
C ALA A 59 7.48 0.03 18.84
N ASP A 60 7.64 0.99 19.74
CA ASP A 60 8.47 2.20 19.57
C ASP A 60 8.20 2.94 18.25
N VAL A 61 6.92 3.09 17.90
CA VAL A 61 6.47 3.78 16.69
C VAL A 61 5.54 4.94 17.03
N LYS A 62 5.76 6.09 16.38
CA LYS A 62 4.93 7.29 16.54
C LYS A 62 4.03 7.57 15.34
N GLY A 63 4.42 7.10 14.16
CA GLY A 63 3.68 7.31 12.93
C GLY A 63 2.36 6.54 12.92
N ILE A 64 1.26 7.22 12.53
CA ILE A 64 -0.05 6.59 12.41
C ILE A 64 -0.74 6.99 11.10
N HIS A 65 -1.30 6.00 10.41
CA HIS A 65 -2.30 6.16 9.37
C HIS A 65 -3.67 5.91 10.01
N LEU A 66 -4.47 6.97 10.13
CA LEU A 66 -5.67 6.97 10.96
C LEU A 66 -6.93 6.73 10.16
N ALA A 67 -7.66 5.66 10.46
CA ALA A 67 -9.01 5.46 9.94
C ALA A 67 -9.98 6.49 10.52
N LEU A 68 -10.71 7.20 9.66
CA LEU A 68 -11.65 8.24 10.07
C LEU A 68 -13.08 7.76 10.23
N GLY A 69 -13.43 6.57 9.73
CA GLY A 69 -14.79 6.03 9.79
C GLY A 69 -15.46 6.19 11.14
N PRO A 70 -14.83 5.78 12.27
CA PRO A 70 -15.43 5.89 13.60
C PRO A 70 -15.78 7.34 14.03
N PHE A 71 -15.18 8.36 13.40
CA PHE A 71 -15.34 9.76 13.79
C PHE A 71 -16.29 10.53 12.88
N ILE A 72 -16.43 10.13 11.61
CA ILE A 72 -17.21 10.88 10.61
C ILE A 72 -18.49 10.16 10.18
N ALA A 73 -18.54 8.85 10.33
CA ALA A 73 -19.68 8.01 9.98
C ALA A 73 -19.80 6.86 11.01
N PRO A 74 -20.14 7.16 12.27
CA PRO A 74 -20.30 6.15 13.30
C PRO A 74 -21.36 5.14 12.87
N ASP A 75 -21.06 3.87 13.02
CA ASP A 75 -21.94 2.75 12.74
C ASP A 75 -22.38 2.05 14.03
N GLU A 76 -23.09 0.92 13.90
CA GLU A 76 -23.53 0.13 15.06
C GLU A 76 -22.36 -0.39 15.93
N ARG A 77 -21.17 -0.48 15.36
CA ARG A 77 -19.95 -0.93 16.08
C ARG A 77 -19.28 0.21 16.86
N HIS A 78 -19.49 1.46 16.42
CA HIS A 78 -18.88 2.65 17.01
C HIS A 78 -19.94 3.73 17.19
N GLY A 79 -20.55 3.79 18.36
CA GLY A 79 -21.54 4.80 18.69
C GLY A 79 -20.95 6.22 18.61
N ALA A 80 -21.80 7.21 18.29
CA ALA A 80 -21.36 8.60 18.10
C ALA A 80 -20.64 9.17 19.32
N ALA A 81 -21.06 8.82 20.54
CA ALA A 81 -20.43 9.26 21.80
C ALA A 81 -19.03 8.64 21.96
N GLU A 82 -18.88 7.35 21.68
CA GLU A 82 -17.61 6.65 21.73
C GLU A 82 -16.62 7.20 20.68
N GLY A 83 -17.11 7.47 19.47
CA GLY A 83 -16.33 8.13 18.41
C GLY A 83 -15.83 9.51 18.82
N ALA A 84 -16.64 10.31 19.50
CA ALA A 84 -16.26 11.65 19.97
C ALA A 84 -15.16 11.60 21.06
N GLU A 85 -15.26 10.70 22.02
CA GLU A 85 -14.24 10.52 23.05
C GLU A 85 -12.94 9.96 22.46
N ALA A 86 -13.02 9.00 21.54
CA ALA A 86 -11.86 8.47 20.83
C ALA A 86 -11.17 9.57 19.98
N LEU A 87 -11.92 10.44 19.32
CA LEU A 87 -11.36 11.57 18.57
C LEU A 87 -10.66 12.57 19.49
N LYS A 88 -11.24 12.88 20.65
CA LYS A 88 -10.60 13.73 21.66
C LYS A 88 -9.28 13.13 22.15
N PHE A 89 -9.26 11.82 22.41
CA PHE A 89 -8.05 11.09 22.76
C PHE A 89 -6.97 11.19 21.67
N VAL A 90 -7.34 10.95 20.40
CA VAL A 90 -6.45 11.05 19.24
C VAL A 90 -5.86 12.46 19.10
N LYS A 91 -6.72 13.51 19.18
CA LYS A 91 -6.28 14.90 19.11
C LYS A 91 -5.26 15.22 20.21
N ALA A 92 -5.45 14.72 21.43
CA ALA A 92 -4.51 14.92 22.52
C ALA A 92 -3.15 14.25 22.26
N ARG A 93 -3.10 13.05 21.67
CA ARG A 93 -1.86 12.35 21.30
C ARG A 93 -1.09 13.04 20.19
N ILE A 94 -1.79 13.57 19.21
CA ILE A 94 -1.17 14.36 18.14
C ILE A 94 -0.63 15.68 18.70
N ALA A 95 -1.42 16.39 19.49
CA ALA A 95 -1.01 17.68 20.08
C ALA A 95 0.20 17.57 21.04
N SER A 96 0.33 16.43 21.75
CA SER A 96 1.49 16.18 22.63
C SER A 96 2.75 15.73 21.87
N GLY A 97 2.65 15.44 20.56
CA GLY A 97 3.73 14.85 19.76
C GLY A 97 4.02 13.37 20.07
N GLU A 98 3.14 12.72 20.84
CA GLU A 98 3.20 11.27 21.03
C GLU A 98 2.89 10.51 19.74
N TRP A 99 1.96 11.03 18.93
CA TRP A 99 1.65 10.53 17.61
C TRP A 99 2.00 11.54 16.51
N VAL A 100 2.50 11.00 15.38
CA VAL A 100 2.74 11.74 14.15
C VAL A 100 1.74 11.23 13.12
N LEU A 101 0.77 12.07 12.76
CA LEU A 101 -0.24 11.70 11.77
C LEU A 101 0.37 11.75 10.36
N MET A 102 0.56 10.60 9.74
CA MET A 102 1.16 10.48 8.40
C MET A 102 0.15 10.67 7.29
N SER A 103 -1.03 10.11 7.48
CA SER A 103 -2.18 10.18 6.58
C SER A 103 -3.44 9.75 7.32
N THR A 104 -4.58 10.04 6.73
CA THR A 104 -5.89 9.56 7.17
C THR A 104 -6.48 8.61 6.12
N MET A 105 -7.45 7.80 6.51
CA MET A 105 -8.15 6.86 5.64
C MET A 105 -9.65 6.99 5.81
N ILE A 106 -10.38 7.10 4.69
CA ILE A 106 -11.82 6.95 4.63
C ILE A 106 -12.18 5.68 3.86
N GLY A 107 -13.21 4.99 4.30
CA GLY A 107 -13.86 3.92 3.53
C GLY A 107 -14.99 4.47 2.68
N THR A 108 -15.43 3.75 1.67
CA THR A 108 -16.62 4.04 0.89
C THR A 108 -17.83 3.24 1.38
N VAL A 109 -19.03 3.72 1.05
CA VAL A 109 -20.29 3.13 1.54
C VAL A 109 -20.67 1.92 0.69
N GLY A 110 -21.09 0.83 1.35
CA GLY A 110 -21.71 -0.32 0.70
C GLY A 110 -20.72 -1.36 0.16
N GLU A 111 -19.47 -1.29 0.54
CA GLU A 111 -18.44 -2.26 0.14
C GLU A 111 -18.71 -3.65 0.71
N ASP A 112 -18.71 -4.66 -0.17
CA ASP A 112 -18.88 -6.06 0.19
C ASP A 112 -17.63 -6.87 -0.22
N TYR A 113 -16.78 -7.15 0.77
CA TYR A 113 -15.54 -7.92 0.60
C TYR A 113 -15.73 -9.43 0.72
N THR A 114 -16.98 -9.95 0.65
CA THR A 114 -17.23 -11.39 0.75
C THR A 114 -16.55 -12.18 -0.37
N THR A 115 -16.59 -11.65 -1.60
CA THR A 115 -15.91 -12.24 -2.77
C THR A 115 -15.27 -11.16 -3.62
N LEU A 116 -14.33 -11.55 -4.52
CA LEU A 116 -13.77 -10.61 -5.51
C LEU A 116 -14.84 -10.04 -6.45
N GLU A 117 -15.90 -10.80 -6.73
CA GLU A 117 -17.00 -10.34 -7.57
C GLU A 117 -17.88 -9.32 -6.87
N THR A 118 -18.20 -9.53 -5.57
CA THR A 118 -19.03 -8.60 -4.82
C THR A 118 -18.32 -7.28 -4.61
N ILE A 119 -17.06 -7.29 -4.20
CA ILE A 119 -16.30 -6.04 -4.00
C ILE A 119 -16.08 -5.30 -5.33
N ARG A 120 -15.92 -6.01 -6.45
CA ARG A 120 -15.81 -5.38 -7.77
C ARG A 120 -17.08 -4.61 -8.15
N LYS A 121 -18.26 -5.10 -7.74
CA LYS A 121 -19.56 -4.46 -8.02
C LYS A 121 -19.90 -3.34 -7.05
N THR A 122 -19.50 -3.48 -5.80
CA THR A 122 -19.95 -2.61 -4.70
C THR A 122 -18.90 -1.62 -4.23
N GLY A 123 -17.61 -1.91 -4.51
CA GLY A 123 -16.49 -1.16 -3.96
C GLY A 123 -16.25 0.18 -4.61
N GLY A 124 -15.78 1.09 -3.80
CA GLY A 124 -15.30 2.39 -4.24
C GLY A 124 -16.41 3.38 -4.61
N ILE A 125 -16.09 4.20 -5.58
CA ILE A 125 -16.89 5.39 -5.93
C ILE A 125 -17.70 5.23 -7.22
N VAL A 126 -17.57 4.12 -7.94
CA VAL A 126 -18.22 3.91 -9.24
C VAL A 126 -19.74 3.62 -9.12
N PRO A 127 -20.23 2.90 -8.08
CA PRO A 127 -21.66 2.65 -7.92
C PRO A 127 -22.47 3.96 -7.71
N ASP A 128 -23.50 4.18 -8.56
CA ASP A 128 -24.31 5.40 -8.50
C ASP A 128 -25.15 5.48 -7.22
N ALA A 129 -25.62 4.34 -6.72
CA ALA A 129 -26.47 4.25 -5.54
C ALA A 129 -25.79 4.79 -4.27
N THR A 130 -24.47 4.73 -4.17
CA THR A 130 -23.72 5.15 -2.99
C THR A 130 -22.97 6.47 -3.18
N TRP A 131 -22.96 7.03 -4.40
CA TRP A 131 -22.13 8.19 -4.71
C TRP A 131 -22.47 9.44 -3.86
N GLU A 132 -23.74 9.75 -3.65
CA GLU A 132 -24.12 10.90 -2.82
C GLU A 132 -23.73 10.73 -1.35
N ALA A 133 -23.78 9.51 -0.83
CA ALA A 133 -23.29 9.20 0.51
C ALA A 133 -21.75 9.30 0.57
N ASN A 134 -21.05 8.80 -0.44
CA ASN A 134 -19.60 8.90 -0.54
C ASN A 134 -19.12 10.36 -0.60
N LYS A 135 -19.82 11.24 -1.30
CA LYS A 135 -19.49 12.67 -1.31
C LYS A 135 -19.51 13.27 0.10
N LYS A 136 -20.50 12.92 0.94
CA LYS A 136 -20.56 13.37 2.33
C LYS A 136 -19.39 12.86 3.16
N ILE A 137 -19.02 11.59 2.98
CA ILE A 137 -17.86 10.97 3.65
C ILE A 137 -16.55 11.68 3.24
N VAL A 138 -16.36 11.93 1.95
CA VAL A 138 -15.17 12.64 1.44
C VAL A 138 -15.07 14.04 2.04
N THR A 139 -16.16 14.84 2.02
CA THR A 139 -16.18 16.19 2.59
C THR A 139 -15.87 16.16 4.09
N ALA A 140 -16.53 15.28 4.86
CA ALA A 140 -16.29 15.15 6.30
C ALA A 140 -14.87 14.69 6.61
N GLY A 141 -14.35 13.72 5.83
CA GLY A 141 -12.99 13.21 5.95
C GLY A 141 -11.94 14.27 5.66
N ALA A 142 -12.10 15.02 4.56
CA ALA A 142 -11.18 16.09 4.19
C ALA A 142 -11.13 17.20 5.26
N LYS A 143 -12.29 17.60 5.77
CA LYS A 143 -12.40 18.59 6.86
C LYS A 143 -11.69 18.10 8.12
N LEU A 144 -11.96 16.87 8.56
CA LEU A 144 -11.32 16.31 9.76
C LEU A 144 -9.82 16.12 9.56
N THR A 145 -9.37 15.70 8.36
CA THR A 145 -7.96 15.60 8.01
C THR A 145 -7.23 16.94 8.17
N GLN A 146 -7.83 18.03 7.69
CA GLN A 146 -7.33 19.39 7.90
C GLN A 146 -7.30 19.76 9.39
N GLU A 147 -8.37 19.51 10.13
CA GLU A 147 -8.45 19.80 11.57
C GLU A 147 -7.37 19.07 12.39
N LEU A 148 -6.99 17.88 11.95
CA LEU A 148 -5.92 17.09 12.55
C LEU A 148 -4.52 17.51 12.09
N GLY A 149 -4.41 18.50 11.19
CA GLY A 149 -3.13 18.99 10.67
C GLY A 149 -2.45 18.05 9.68
N CYS A 150 -3.19 17.12 9.05
CA CYS A 150 -2.65 16.14 8.13
C CYS A 150 -2.78 16.60 6.67
N LYS A 151 -1.75 16.27 5.87
CA LYS A 151 -1.70 16.63 4.44
C LYS A 151 -2.41 15.63 3.54
N TYR A 152 -2.44 14.35 3.90
CA TYR A 152 -2.89 13.28 3.04
C TYR A 152 -4.13 12.60 3.57
N MET A 153 -5.13 12.39 2.71
CA MET A 153 -6.29 11.54 2.94
C MET A 153 -6.31 10.42 1.90
N SER A 154 -6.34 9.18 2.37
CA SER A 154 -6.36 7.97 1.55
C SER A 154 -7.77 7.40 1.44
N THR A 155 -8.00 6.67 0.35
CA THR A 155 -9.18 5.82 0.17
C THR A 155 -8.94 4.78 -0.92
N HIS A 156 -9.66 3.65 -0.86
CA HIS A 156 -9.90 2.83 -2.03
C HIS A 156 -10.94 3.52 -2.92
N ALA A 157 -10.61 3.75 -4.19
CA ALA A 157 -11.57 4.34 -5.13
C ALA A 157 -12.36 3.27 -5.90
N GLY A 158 -12.05 1.99 -5.68
CA GLY A 158 -12.66 0.85 -6.36
C GLY A 158 -11.91 0.47 -7.63
N PHE A 159 -12.47 -0.49 -8.35
CA PHE A 159 -11.84 -1.04 -9.54
C PHE A 159 -11.88 -0.06 -10.72
N LEU A 160 -10.70 0.18 -11.28
CA LEU A 160 -10.55 0.93 -12.53
C LEU A 160 -10.66 -0.04 -13.70
N ASP A 161 -11.60 0.19 -14.61
CA ASP A 161 -11.77 -0.60 -15.84
C ASP A 161 -11.53 0.30 -17.06
N GLU A 162 -10.33 0.21 -17.64
CA GLU A 162 -9.97 0.98 -18.84
C GLU A 162 -10.67 0.45 -20.12
N ASN A 163 -11.17 -0.79 -20.08
CA ASN A 163 -11.85 -1.41 -21.22
C ASN A 163 -13.33 -1.02 -21.29
N ASP A 164 -13.88 -0.43 -20.22
CA ASP A 164 -15.20 0.21 -20.20
C ASP A 164 -15.04 1.74 -20.20
N PRO A 165 -15.16 2.40 -21.38
CA PRO A 165 -14.96 3.85 -21.47
C PRO A 165 -15.94 4.66 -20.61
N VAL A 166 -17.14 4.13 -20.36
CA VAL A 166 -18.16 4.80 -19.54
C VAL A 166 -17.78 4.72 -18.07
N ALA A 167 -17.43 3.53 -17.59
CA ALA A 167 -16.97 3.34 -16.21
C ALA A 167 -15.67 4.13 -15.96
N PHE A 168 -14.74 4.10 -16.90
CA PHE A 168 -13.49 4.87 -16.81
C PHE A 168 -13.73 6.38 -16.73
N ALA A 169 -14.58 6.92 -17.60
CA ALA A 169 -14.92 8.37 -17.59
C ALA A 169 -15.56 8.76 -16.25
N LYS A 170 -16.49 7.95 -15.74
CA LYS A 170 -17.13 8.14 -14.44
C LYS A 170 -16.11 8.11 -13.28
N TYR A 171 -15.17 7.18 -13.32
CA TYR A 171 -14.09 7.09 -12.34
C TYR A 171 -13.22 8.36 -12.35
N VAL A 172 -12.81 8.82 -13.53
CA VAL A 172 -12.06 10.09 -13.71
C VAL A 172 -12.84 11.28 -13.16
N GLU A 173 -14.13 11.41 -13.50
CA GLU A 173 -15.00 12.49 -13.02
C GLU A 173 -15.07 12.50 -11.49
N ARG A 174 -15.37 11.34 -10.89
CA ARG A 174 -15.58 11.24 -9.44
C ARG A 174 -14.31 11.43 -8.63
N VAL A 175 -13.18 10.86 -9.07
CA VAL A 175 -11.89 11.14 -8.42
C VAL A 175 -11.48 12.60 -8.57
N SER A 176 -11.76 13.21 -9.73
CA SER A 176 -11.51 14.65 -9.93
C SER A 176 -12.31 15.49 -8.93
N TRP A 177 -13.60 15.16 -8.75
CA TRP A 177 -14.44 15.81 -7.74
C TRP A 177 -13.86 15.63 -6.33
N MET A 178 -13.45 14.41 -5.96
CA MET A 178 -12.85 14.13 -4.64
C MET A 178 -11.56 14.92 -4.42
N ARG A 179 -10.68 14.99 -5.43
CA ARG A 179 -9.46 15.79 -5.40
C ARG A 179 -9.79 17.27 -5.15
N ASP A 180 -10.75 17.82 -5.88
CA ASP A 180 -11.13 19.22 -5.78
C ASP A 180 -11.79 19.52 -4.43
N GLU A 181 -12.58 18.58 -3.90
CA GLU A 181 -13.17 18.69 -2.56
C GLU A 181 -12.06 18.69 -1.49
N CYS A 182 -11.11 17.76 -1.55
CA CYS A 182 -9.95 17.70 -0.63
C CYS A 182 -9.11 18.99 -0.70
N ALA A 183 -8.92 19.53 -1.90
CA ALA A 183 -8.12 20.74 -2.11
C ALA A 183 -8.71 21.97 -1.40
N LYS A 184 -10.04 22.07 -1.20
CA LYS A 184 -10.69 23.13 -0.43
C LYS A 184 -10.21 23.21 1.01
N TYR A 185 -9.75 22.08 1.54
CA TYR A 185 -9.23 21.92 2.91
C TYR A 185 -7.70 21.85 2.95
N GLY A 186 -6.99 22.08 1.83
CA GLY A 186 -5.54 21.95 1.76
C GLY A 186 -5.04 20.50 1.87
N VAL A 187 -5.93 19.53 1.68
CA VAL A 187 -5.65 18.09 1.76
C VAL A 187 -5.38 17.54 0.37
N THR A 188 -4.37 16.68 0.25
CA THR A 188 -4.08 15.93 -0.96
C THR A 188 -4.73 14.54 -0.88
N LEU A 189 -5.57 14.22 -1.84
CA LEU A 189 -6.12 12.88 -2.01
C LEU A 189 -5.03 11.92 -2.47
N ILE A 190 -4.91 10.76 -1.82
CA ILE A 190 -4.07 9.65 -2.27
C ILE A 190 -4.92 8.39 -2.40
N LEU A 191 -4.78 7.67 -3.52
CA LEU A 191 -5.55 6.45 -3.76
C LEU A 191 -4.74 5.23 -3.32
N GLU A 192 -5.37 4.33 -2.59
CA GLU A 192 -4.75 3.05 -2.28
C GLU A 192 -4.82 2.14 -3.50
N SER A 193 -3.64 1.64 -3.92
CA SER A 193 -3.49 0.80 -5.09
C SER A 193 -3.75 -0.67 -4.81
N GLY A 194 -3.95 -1.44 -5.87
CA GLY A 194 -3.98 -2.90 -5.85
C GLY A 194 -5.19 -3.52 -6.53
N GLN A 195 -6.22 -2.74 -6.82
CA GLN A 195 -7.42 -3.22 -7.51
C GLN A 195 -7.31 -3.07 -9.04
N GLU A 196 -6.25 -2.46 -9.53
CA GLU A 196 -5.94 -2.20 -10.94
C GLU A 196 -4.49 -2.59 -11.27
N THR A 197 -4.17 -2.70 -12.56
CA THR A 197 -2.78 -2.85 -13.00
C THR A 197 -2.00 -1.55 -12.84
N ALA A 198 -0.67 -1.64 -12.76
CA ALA A 198 0.16 -0.44 -12.66
C ALA A 198 0.04 0.46 -13.90
N GLU A 199 -0.10 -0.16 -15.07
CA GLU A 199 -0.24 0.53 -16.35
C GLU A 199 -1.56 1.30 -16.42
N ASP A 200 -2.65 0.70 -15.97
CA ASP A 200 -3.97 1.34 -15.98
C ASP A 200 -4.03 2.48 -14.97
N LEU A 201 -3.48 2.26 -13.78
CA LEU A 201 -3.37 3.30 -12.77
C LEU A 201 -2.49 4.46 -13.28
N ALA A 202 -1.37 4.21 -13.95
CA ALA A 202 -0.52 5.25 -14.52
C ALA A 202 -1.25 6.08 -15.59
N LYS A 203 -2.01 5.43 -16.48
CA LYS A 203 -2.86 6.11 -17.47
C LYS A 203 -3.90 7.01 -16.81
N PHE A 204 -4.53 6.52 -15.75
CA PHE A 204 -5.48 7.28 -14.97
C PHE A 204 -4.82 8.48 -14.25
N MET A 205 -3.69 8.26 -13.56
CA MET A 205 -2.98 9.32 -12.82
C MET A 205 -2.53 10.46 -13.73
N ALA A 206 -2.18 10.17 -14.99
CA ALA A 206 -1.86 11.17 -15.97
C ALA A 206 -3.05 12.07 -16.36
N LYS A 207 -4.30 11.57 -16.20
CA LYS A 207 -5.52 12.33 -16.49
C LYS A 207 -6.01 13.16 -15.31
N VAL A 208 -5.63 12.80 -14.08
CA VAL A 208 -6.10 13.47 -12.86
C VAL A 208 -4.90 13.99 -12.05
N PRO A 209 -4.25 15.08 -12.52
CA PRO A 209 -3.10 15.65 -11.80
C PRO A 209 -3.52 16.14 -10.42
N GLY A 210 -2.59 16.09 -9.46
CA GLY A 210 -2.82 16.52 -8.07
C GLY A 210 -3.24 15.40 -7.11
N VAL A 211 -3.61 14.23 -7.63
CA VAL A 211 -3.83 13.01 -6.83
C VAL A 211 -2.49 12.28 -6.63
N GLY A 212 -2.32 11.63 -5.48
CA GLY A 212 -1.18 10.76 -5.20
C GLY A 212 -1.61 9.29 -5.05
N ILE A 213 -0.64 8.44 -4.75
CA ILE A 213 -0.86 7.01 -4.50
C ILE A 213 -0.37 6.65 -3.10
N ASN A 214 -1.22 5.95 -2.35
CA ASN A 214 -0.86 5.11 -1.24
C ASN A 214 -0.61 3.71 -1.82
N PHE A 215 0.66 3.36 -2.06
CA PHE A 215 1.01 2.14 -2.77
C PHE A 215 0.96 0.93 -1.86
N ASP A 216 0.05 0.01 -2.12
CA ASP A 216 -0.02 -1.28 -1.44
C ASP A 216 0.47 -2.41 -2.36
N PRO A 217 1.67 -2.96 -2.09
CA PRO A 217 2.24 -4.04 -2.88
C PRO A 217 1.51 -5.37 -2.71
N ALA A 218 0.96 -5.63 -1.51
CA ALA A 218 0.28 -6.88 -1.21
C ALA A 218 -1.10 -6.95 -1.87
N ASN A 219 -1.82 -5.83 -1.94
CA ASN A 219 -3.10 -5.77 -2.62
C ASN A 219 -2.97 -6.15 -4.10
N MET A 220 -1.88 -5.78 -4.78
CA MET A 220 -1.64 -6.23 -6.15
C MET A 220 -1.57 -7.75 -6.28
N ILE A 221 -0.99 -8.44 -5.29
CA ILE A 221 -0.91 -9.91 -5.23
C ILE A 221 -2.28 -10.49 -4.88
N LEU A 222 -2.95 -9.93 -3.86
CA LEU A 222 -4.28 -10.38 -3.39
C LEU A 222 -5.34 -10.31 -4.50
N TYR A 223 -5.30 -9.27 -5.33
CA TYR A 223 -6.22 -9.04 -6.44
C TYR A 223 -5.72 -9.58 -7.79
N ALA A 224 -4.54 -10.23 -7.82
CA ALA A 224 -3.89 -10.72 -9.04
C ALA A 224 -3.72 -9.64 -10.13
N LYS A 225 -3.22 -8.45 -9.75
CA LYS A 225 -3.08 -7.26 -10.62
C LYS A 225 -1.66 -6.99 -11.10
N GLY A 226 -0.72 -7.86 -10.79
CA GLY A 226 0.65 -7.78 -11.31
C GLY A 226 1.73 -7.88 -10.24
N GLU A 227 2.96 -7.58 -10.64
CA GLU A 227 4.14 -7.72 -9.81
C GLU A 227 4.48 -6.39 -9.12
N PRO A 228 4.51 -6.32 -7.77
CA PRO A 228 4.79 -5.10 -7.02
C PRO A 228 6.11 -4.42 -7.40
N MET A 229 7.17 -5.21 -7.71
CA MET A 229 8.48 -4.69 -8.11
C MET A 229 8.47 -3.97 -9.46
N LYS A 230 7.61 -4.39 -10.40
CA LYS A 230 7.42 -3.69 -11.67
C LYS A 230 6.54 -2.47 -11.47
N ALA A 231 5.46 -2.63 -10.73
CA ALA A 231 4.49 -1.59 -10.46
C ALA A 231 5.11 -0.36 -9.80
N VAL A 232 5.96 -0.54 -8.78
CA VAL A 232 6.59 0.57 -8.08
C VAL A 232 7.46 1.45 -8.99
N ARG A 233 8.09 0.86 -10.01
CA ARG A 233 8.90 1.61 -11.01
C ARG A 233 8.03 2.49 -11.89
N VAL A 234 6.87 1.98 -12.29
CA VAL A 234 5.91 2.69 -13.13
C VAL A 234 5.23 3.81 -12.35
N LEU A 235 4.83 3.54 -11.10
CA LEU A 235 3.98 4.41 -10.30
C LEU A 235 4.75 5.40 -9.42
N LEU A 236 6.07 5.27 -9.31
CA LEU A 236 6.92 6.08 -8.41
C LEU A 236 6.61 7.58 -8.43
N PRO A 237 6.38 8.24 -9.57
CA PRO A 237 6.14 9.69 -9.61
C PRO A 237 4.94 10.15 -8.76
N TRP A 238 3.97 9.27 -8.56
CA TRP A 238 2.73 9.55 -7.84
C TRP A 238 2.71 9.00 -6.41
N ILE A 239 3.62 8.08 -6.04
CA ILE A 239 3.63 7.45 -4.72
C ILE A 239 3.98 8.49 -3.64
N ARG A 240 3.11 8.61 -2.63
CA ARG A 240 3.29 9.47 -1.45
C ARG A 240 3.49 8.68 -0.17
N GLN A 241 2.92 7.50 -0.12
CA GLN A 241 2.98 6.54 0.99
C GLN A 241 3.06 5.13 0.44
N VAL A 242 3.68 4.22 1.18
CA VAL A 242 3.77 2.79 0.88
C VAL A 242 3.23 2.01 2.06
N HIS A 243 2.30 1.10 1.83
CA HIS A 243 1.92 0.10 2.81
C HIS A 243 2.99 -1.00 2.91
N VAL A 244 3.36 -1.32 4.12
CA VAL A 244 4.24 -2.45 4.45
C VAL A 244 3.33 -3.62 4.81
N LYS A 245 2.93 -4.34 3.79
CA LYS A 245 1.99 -5.47 3.81
C LYS A 245 2.49 -6.53 2.85
N ASP A 246 2.29 -7.80 3.14
CA ASP A 246 2.77 -8.91 2.32
C ASP A 246 1.67 -9.95 2.08
N ALA A 247 1.77 -10.64 0.96
CA ALA A 247 0.77 -11.62 0.56
C ALA A 247 1.38 -12.70 -0.33
N CYS A 248 0.69 -13.84 -0.41
CA CYS A 248 0.90 -14.89 -1.39
C CYS A 248 -0.27 -14.92 -2.37
N GLN A 249 0.04 -15.13 -3.65
CA GLN A 249 -0.99 -15.24 -4.69
C GLN A 249 -1.81 -16.51 -4.51
N THR A 250 -3.10 -16.41 -4.80
CA THR A 250 -3.97 -17.59 -4.84
C THR A 250 -3.55 -18.55 -5.94
N LYS A 251 -3.71 -19.87 -5.66
CA LYS A 251 -3.56 -20.94 -6.67
C LYS A 251 -4.87 -21.24 -7.42
N VAL A 252 -5.98 -20.65 -6.96
CA VAL A 252 -7.32 -20.87 -7.53
C VAL A 252 -7.80 -19.57 -8.19
N PRO A 253 -7.84 -19.48 -9.52
CA PRO A 253 -8.28 -18.28 -10.22
C PRO A 253 -9.65 -17.78 -9.73
N GLY A 254 -9.79 -16.47 -9.57
CA GLY A 254 -11.04 -15.85 -9.11
C GLY A 254 -11.26 -15.86 -7.60
N THR A 255 -10.30 -16.36 -6.82
CA THR A 255 -10.33 -16.28 -5.36
C THR A 255 -9.28 -15.30 -4.83
N TRP A 256 -9.40 -14.96 -3.56
CA TRP A 256 -8.43 -14.12 -2.86
C TRP A 256 -7.06 -14.78 -2.74
N GLY A 257 -5.99 -14.00 -2.81
CA GLY A 257 -4.70 -14.36 -2.26
C GLY A 257 -4.74 -14.45 -0.73
N GLU A 258 -3.62 -14.79 -0.12
CA GLU A 258 -3.48 -14.88 1.33
C GLU A 258 -2.55 -13.79 1.85
N GLU A 259 -3.05 -12.93 2.74
CA GLU A 259 -2.19 -11.98 3.45
C GLU A 259 -1.35 -12.71 4.50
N VAL A 260 -0.05 -12.48 4.46
CA VAL A 260 0.93 -13.07 5.38
C VAL A 260 1.74 -12.00 6.11
N ALA A 261 2.50 -12.39 7.14
CA ALA A 261 3.39 -11.46 7.82
C ALA A 261 4.44 -10.88 6.86
N TRP A 262 4.82 -9.62 7.06
CA TRP A 262 5.81 -8.93 6.23
C TRP A 262 7.12 -9.72 6.11
N GLY A 263 7.56 -9.93 4.89
CA GLY A 263 8.76 -10.69 4.55
C GLY A 263 8.54 -12.20 4.39
N SER A 264 7.30 -12.69 4.57
CA SER A 264 6.95 -14.12 4.41
C SER A 264 6.21 -14.39 3.10
N GLY A 265 5.86 -13.36 2.33
CA GLY A 265 5.10 -13.45 1.09
C GLY A 265 5.92 -13.15 -0.15
N GLU A 266 5.20 -12.83 -1.22
CA GLU A 266 5.75 -12.66 -2.57
C GLU A 266 6.10 -11.21 -2.91
N VAL A 267 5.84 -10.24 -2.02
CA VAL A 267 6.32 -8.85 -2.18
C VAL A 267 7.84 -8.81 -2.18
N GLY A 268 8.47 -9.72 -1.43
CA GLY A 268 9.93 -9.80 -1.36
C GLY A 268 10.54 -8.68 -0.51
N GLY A 269 9.97 -8.39 0.63
CA GLY A 269 10.18 -7.27 1.54
C GLY A 269 11.54 -6.56 1.46
N LYS A 270 12.66 -7.26 1.73
CA LYS A 270 14.00 -6.66 1.67
C LYS A 270 14.38 -6.14 0.28
N ALA A 271 14.07 -6.91 -0.77
CA ALA A 271 14.37 -6.53 -2.14
C ALA A 271 13.49 -5.35 -2.58
N PHE A 272 12.24 -5.33 -2.14
CA PHE A 272 11.30 -4.23 -2.39
C PHE A 272 11.76 -2.92 -1.74
N LEU A 273 12.22 -2.96 -0.48
CA LEU A 273 12.80 -1.79 0.20
C LEU A 273 14.08 -1.30 -0.49
N ALA A 274 14.93 -2.21 -0.93
CA ALA A 274 16.14 -1.88 -1.67
C ALA A 274 15.83 -1.19 -3.01
N GLU A 275 14.80 -1.65 -3.72
CA GLU A 275 14.38 -1.01 -4.97
C GLU A 275 13.80 0.39 -4.72
N LEU A 276 12.95 0.58 -3.71
CA LEU A 276 12.44 1.89 -3.33
C LEU A 276 13.58 2.87 -2.97
N ALA A 277 14.59 2.41 -2.23
CA ALA A 277 15.76 3.22 -1.90
C ALA A 277 16.57 3.59 -3.14
N LYS A 278 16.81 2.62 -4.05
CA LYS A 278 17.48 2.83 -5.34
C LYS A 278 16.73 3.84 -6.21
N LEU A 279 15.40 3.78 -6.23
CA LEU A 279 14.54 4.72 -6.94
C LEU A 279 14.46 6.10 -6.26
N GLY A 280 15.09 6.27 -5.09
CA GLY A 280 15.12 7.53 -4.36
C GLY A 280 13.81 7.89 -3.65
N TYR A 281 12.96 6.91 -3.33
CA TYR A 281 11.70 7.13 -2.62
C TYR A 281 11.93 7.80 -1.25
N LYS A 282 11.19 8.88 -0.96
CA LYS A 282 11.31 9.68 0.27
C LYS A 282 10.02 9.76 1.10
N GLY A 283 8.95 9.11 0.67
CA GLY A 283 7.67 9.09 1.39
C GLY A 283 7.66 8.17 2.59
N ASN A 284 6.50 8.03 3.21
CA ASN A 284 6.30 7.24 4.42
C ASN A 284 6.12 5.75 4.11
N PHE A 285 6.46 4.92 5.10
CA PHE A 285 6.18 3.49 5.13
C PHE A 285 5.21 3.22 6.28
N VAL A 286 4.07 2.62 5.99
CA VAL A 286 3.02 2.39 6.99
C VAL A 286 2.69 0.91 7.04
N VAL A 287 2.95 0.28 8.18
CA VAL A 287 2.68 -1.15 8.37
C VAL A 287 1.17 -1.37 8.40
N GLU A 288 0.72 -2.26 7.55
CA GLU A 288 -0.66 -2.75 7.53
C GLU A 288 -0.69 -4.25 7.75
N ARG A 289 -1.56 -4.72 8.64
CA ARG A 289 -1.77 -6.14 8.94
C ARG A 289 -3.24 -6.37 9.25
N GLU A 290 -3.97 -7.05 8.35
CA GLU A 290 -5.42 -7.25 8.48
C GLU A 290 -5.78 -8.71 8.77
N ALA A 291 -4.89 -9.66 8.50
CA ALA A 291 -5.05 -11.08 8.78
C ALA A 291 -4.11 -11.56 9.90
N GLY A 292 -4.10 -12.85 10.17
CA GLY A 292 -3.24 -13.48 11.18
C GLY A 292 -3.77 -13.42 12.61
N ASN A 293 -3.21 -14.28 13.45
CA ASN A 293 -3.64 -14.48 14.84
C ASN A 293 -2.84 -13.64 15.85
N ASP A 294 -1.62 -13.21 15.48
CA ASP A 294 -0.76 -12.33 16.32
C ASP A 294 -0.40 -11.05 15.55
N ARG A 295 -1.39 -10.23 15.23
CA ARG A 295 -1.16 -8.96 14.56
C ARG A 295 -0.17 -8.05 15.30
N PRO A 296 -0.24 -7.87 16.63
CA PRO A 296 0.74 -7.06 17.35
C PRO A 296 2.18 -7.57 17.20
N GLY A 297 2.40 -8.90 17.20
CA GLY A 297 3.71 -9.51 16.98
C GLY A 297 4.20 -9.29 15.56
N ASP A 298 3.35 -9.53 14.55
CA ASP A 298 3.64 -9.32 13.14
C ASP A 298 3.99 -7.85 12.84
N ILE A 299 3.22 -6.91 13.40
CA ILE A 299 3.46 -5.45 13.25
C ILE A 299 4.82 -5.07 13.85
N ARG A 300 5.15 -5.52 15.06
CA ARG A 300 6.45 -5.24 15.69
C ARG A 300 7.59 -5.80 14.85
N THR A 301 7.44 -7.02 14.35
CA THR A 301 8.44 -7.66 13.48
C THR A 301 8.64 -6.87 12.18
N ALA A 302 7.56 -6.36 11.57
CA ALA A 302 7.63 -5.53 10.39
C ALA A 302 8.36 -4.20 10.65
N ILE A 303 8.03 -3.50 11.75
CA ILE A 303 8.69 -2.26 12.17
C ILE A 303 10.19 -2.51 12.39
N ASP A 304 10.54 -3.54 13.14
CA ASP A 304 11.93 -3.92 13.40
C ASP A 304 12.70 -4.19 12.11
N GLY A 305 12.08 -4.86 11.15
CA GLY A 305 12.64 -5.12 9.83
C GLY A 305 12.84 -3.88 8.96
N LEU A 306 12.14 -2.78 9.26
CA LEU A 306 12.31 -1.50 8.57
C LEU A 306 13.44 -0.66 9.18
N VAL A 307 13.54 -0.62 10.53
CA VAL A 307 14.40 0.35 11.22
C VAL A 307 15.72 -0.23 11.73
N LYS A 308 15.80 -1.54 11.94
CA LYS A 308 16.99 -2.25 12.44
C LYS A 308 17.76 -2.91 11.31
#